data_5a083cb76b01e4d75296f12bd869728d
#
_entry.id   5a083cb76b01e4d75296f12bd869728d
#
_cell.length_a   1.000
_cell.length_b   1.000
_cell.length_c   1.000
_cell.angle_alpha   90.00
_cell.angle_beta   90.00
_cell.angle_gamma   90.00
#
_symmetry.space_group_name_H-M   'P 1'
#
loop_
_entity.id
_entity.type
_entity.pdbx_description
1 polymer ?
#
loop_
_entity_poly.entity_id
_entity_poly.type
_entity_poly.pdbx_seq_one_letter_code
_entity_poly.pdbx_strand_id
1 'polypeptide(L)'
;MSSYILFNGPIHTLDEQLGRVQALGIRDGRVVAAGSEGKVQALMGGRAEPINLRGRAVIPALTDAHVHFVMHALARRALRLDGVADYNEALRRVADAATKLPEGAWLQGGGWDHT
;
A
#
# COMPACT_ATOMS: atom_id res chain seq x y z
N MET A 1 4.46 23.99 -15.65
CA MET A 1 3.39 23.85 -14.63
C MET A 1 2.51 22.70 -15.06
N SER A 2 2.44 21.65 -14.25
CA SER A 2 1.61 20.46 -14.53
C SER A 2 0.22 20.63 -13.93
N SER A 3 -0.83 20.34 -14.71
CA SER A 3 -2.21 20.50 -14.29
C SER A 3 -3.03 19.33 -14.79
N TYR A 4 -3.73 18.62 -13.88
CA TYR A 4 -4.45 17.37 -14.16
C TYR A 4 -5.86 17.44 -13.59
N ILE A 5 -6.80 16.74 -14.25
CA ILE A 5 -8.13 16.44 -13.72
C ILE A 5 -8.31 14.93 -13.70
N LEU A 6 -8.47 14.35 -12.51
CA LEU A 6 -8.82 12.95 -12.33
C LEU A 6 -10.35 12.83 -12.33
N PHE A 7 -10.90 11.90 -13.09
CA PHE A 7 -12.36 11.68 -13.22
C PHE A 7 -12.70 10.24 -13.57
N ASN A 8 -14.01 9.91 -13.61
CA ASN A 8 -14.51 8.59 -13.96
C ASN A 8 -13.98 7.46 -13.05
N GLY A 9 -14.04 7.67 -11.75
CA GLY A 9 -13.75 6.66 -10.72
C GLY A 9 -14.10 7.16 -9.32
N PRO A 10 -14.21 6.27 -8.33
CA PRO A 10 -14.48 6.66 -6.95
C PRO A 10 -13.28 7.37 -6.34
N ILE A 11 -13.45 8.59 -5.87
CA ILE A 11 -12.42 9.38 -5.22
C ILE A 11 -12.83 9.60 -3.77
N HIS A 12 -12.15 8.94 -2.85
CA HIS A 12 -12.38 9.04 -1.40
C HIS A 12 -11.42 10.07 -0.82
N THR A 13 -11.94 11.19 -0.32
CA THR A 13 -11.08 12.26 0.21
C THR A 13 -10.59 11.98 1.62
N LEU A 14 -11.27 11.12 2.36
CA LEU A 14 -11.13 10.88 3.80
C LEU A 14 -11.38 12.14 4.65
N ASP A 15 -11.97 13.17 4.04
CA ASP A 15 -12.46 14.37 4.70
C ASP A 15 -13.93 14.18 5.02
N GLU A 16 -14.33 14.43 6.27
CA GLU A 16 -15.71 14.18 6.76
C GLU A 16 -16.76 15.07 6.06
N GLN A 17 -16.37 16.27 5.62
CA GLN A 17 -17.29 17.21 4.96
C GLN A 17 -17.39 16.97 3.46
N LEU A 18 -16.29 16.63 2.79
CA LEU A 18 -16.26 16.38 1.35
C LEU A 18 -16.65 14.94 0.99
N GLY A 19 -16.31 13.98 1.85
CA GLY A 19 -16.61 12.58 1.63
C GLY A 19 -16.07 12.05 0.32
N ARG A 20 -16.97 11.47 -0.52
CA ARG A 20 -16.62 10.96 -1.84
C ARG A 20 -16.94 12.00 -2.91
N VAL A 21 -15.98 12.27 -3.80
CA VAL A 21 -16.14 13.22 -4.91
C VAL A 21 -16.02 12.56 -6.28
N GLN A 22 -16.50 13.25 -7.33
CA GLN A 22 -16.49 12.74 -8.71
C GLN A 22 -15.21 13.07 -9.47
N ALA A 23 -14.56 14.19 -9.10
CA ALA A 23 -13.34 14.64 -9.74
C ALA A 23 -12.40 15.36 -8.77
N LEU A 24 -11.10 15.33 -9.10
CA LEU A 24 -10.04 16.10 -8.45
C LEU A 24 -9.27 16.91 -9.49
N GLY A 25 -9.01 18.20 -9.17
CA GLY A 25 -8.08 19.05 -9.90
C GLY A 25 -6.76 19.15 -9.16
N ILE A 26 -5.68 18.83 -9.84
CA ILE A 26 -4.30 18.89 -9.32
C ILE A 26 -3.52 19.94 -10.13
N ARG A 27 -2.82 20.84 -9.45
CA ARG A 27 -1.94 21.82 -10.06
C ARG A 27 -0.64 21.87 -9.29
N ASP A 28 0.48 21.68 -10.00
CA ASP A 28 1.84 21.73 -9.44
C ASP A 28 2.00 20.82 -8.20
N GLY A 29 1.46 19.58 -8.29
CA GLY A 29 1.53 18.58 -7.24
C GLY A 29 0.58 18.79 -6.05
N ARG A 30 -0.33 19.80 -6.12
CA ARG A 30 -1.30 20.07 -5.06
C ARG A 30 -2.73 19.89 -5.55
N VAL A 31 -3.59 19.33 -4.70
CA VAL A 31 -5.04 19.31 -4.93
C VAL A 31 -5.56 20.73 -4.75
N VAL A 32 -6.15 21.31 -5.81
CA VAL A 32 -6.70 22.68 -5.83
C VAL A 32 -8.20 22.71 -6.04
N ALA A 33 -8.80 21.60 -6.45
CA ALA A 33 -10.24 21.47 -6.64
C ALA A 33 -10.70 20.04 -6.35
N ALA A 34 -11.87 19.90 -5.71
CA ALA A 34 -12.54 18.62 -5.47
C ALA A 34 -14.05 18.82 -5.53
N GLY A 35 -14.80 17.86 -6.08
CA GLY A 35 -16.24 17.93 -6.17
C GLY A 35 -16.83 17.23 -7.38
N SER A 36 -17.93 17.80 -7.93
CA SER A 36 -18.51 17.32 -9.18
C SER A 36 -17.56 17.59 -10.35
N GLU A 37 -17.63 16.75 -11.39
CA GLU A 37 -16.78 16.86 -12.57
C GLU A 37 -16.88 18.24 -13.21
N GLY A 38 -18.10 18.74 -13.43
CA GLY A 38 -18.30 20.08 -14.03
C GLY A 38 -17.71 21.22 -13.19
N LYS A 39 -17.81 21.16 -11.85
CA LYS A 39 -17.21 22.17 -10.96
C LYS A 39 -15.68 22.16 -11.07
N VAL A 40 -15.08 20.98 -11.04
CA VAL A 40 -13.62 20.83 -11.13
C VAL A 40 -13.13 21.29 -12.50
N GLN A 41 -13.80 20.92 -13.59
CA GLN A 41 -13.46 21.38 -14.94
C GLN A 41 -13.50 22.91 -15.06
N ALA A 42 -14.55 23.54 -14.54
CA ALA A 42 -14.67 25.00 -14.55
C ALA A 42 -13.52 25.71 -13.79
N LEU A 43 -13.13 25.18 -12.63
CA LEU A 43 -12.05 25.73 -11.80
C LEU A 43 -10.65 25.51 -12.39
N MET A 44 -10.44 24.38 -13.06
CA MET A 44 -9.14 24.02 -13.65
C MET A 44 -8.87 24.71 -14.98
N GLY A 45 -9.91 25.06 -15.71
CA GLY A 45 -9.82 25.61 -17.05
C GLY A 45 -9.36 24.60 -18.11
N GLY A 46 -9.41 25.00 -19.38
CA GLY A 46 -9.18 24.12 -20.53
C GLY A 46 -7.73 23.62 -20.74
N ARG A 47 -6.79 23.97 -19.87
CA ARG A 47 -5.37 23.56 -20.00
C ARG A 47 -4.98 22.37 -19.13
N ALA A 48 -5.88 21.86 -18.30
CA ALA A 48 -5.61 20.71 -17.45
C ALA A 48 -5.73 19.41 -18.26
N GLU A 49 -4.77 18.52 -18.13
CA GLU A 49 -4.78 17.21 -18.76
C GLU A 49 -5.79 16.29 -18.07
N PRO A 50 -6.76 15.70 -18.80
CA PRO A 50 -7.72 14.81 -18.21
C PRO A 50 -7.14 13.41 -18.00
N ILE A 51 -7.23 12.87 -16.78
CA ILE A 51 -6.84 11.52 -16.41
C ILE A 51 -8.10 10.70 -16.12
N ASN A 52 -8.47 9.83 -17.05
CA ASN A 52 -9.59 8.92 -16.85
C ASN A 52 -9.19 7.75 -15.95
N LEU A 53 -9.83 7.65 -14.79
CA LEU A 53 -9.55 6.60 -13.81
C LEU A 53 -10.09 5.22 -14.22
N ARG A 54 -11.02 5.17 -15.17
CA ARG A 54 -11.65 3.91 -15.67
C ARG A 54 -12.19 3.05 -14.53
N GLY A 55 -12.89 3.65 -13.58
CA GLY A 55 -13.44 2.99 -12.39
C GLY A 55 -12.46 2.71 -11.27
N ARG A 56 -11.17 3.00 -11.44
CA ARG A 56 -10.16 2.80 -10.36
C ARG A 56 -10.38 3.81 -9.25
N ALA A 57 -10.25 3.33 -8.01
CA ALA A 57 -10.36 4.18 -6.83
C ALA A 57 -9.13 5.06 -6.64
N VAL A 58 -9.37 6.26 -6.11
CA VAL A 58 -8.33 7.18 -5.63
C VAL A 58 -8.55 7.40 -4.13
N ILE A 59 -7.50 7.28 -3.37
CA ILE A 59 -7.43 7.58 -1.93
C ILE A 59 -6.21 8.46 -1.67
N PRO A 60 -6.14 9.20 -0.56
CA PRO A 60 -4.91 9.79 -0.08
C PRO A 60 -3.82 8.73 0.09
N ALA A 61 -2.57 9.09 -0.18
CA ALA A 61 -1.46 8.17 0.00
C ALA A 61 -1.36 7.71 1.45
N LEU A 62 -1.10 6.41 1.64
CA LEU A 62 -0.88 5.85 2.95
C LEU A 62 0.49 6.30 3.47
N THR A 63 0.51 6.82 4.69
CA THR A 63 1.73 7.18 5.41
C THR A 63 1.78 6.39 6.70
N ASP A 64 2.82 5.57 6.85
CA ASP A 64 3.09 4.90 8.12
C ASP A 64 4.19 5.65 8.85
N ALA A 65 3.81 6.34 9.94
CA ALA A 65 4.72 7.13 10.75
C ALA A 65 5.49 6.29 11.79
N HIS A 66 5.10 5.03 11.98
CA HIS A 66 5.74 4.10 12.91
C HIS A 66 5.90 2.72 12.28
N VAL A 67 6.97 2.51 11.56
CA VAL A 67 7.23 1.24 10.85
C VAL A 67 8.58 0.65 11.25
N HIS A 68 8.60 -0.61 11.63
CA HIS A 68 9.81 -1.39 11.86
C HIS A 68 10.30 -2.01 10.54
N PHE A 69 10.56 -1.19 9.53
CA PHE A 69 10.85 -1.63 8.17
C PHE A 69 12.03 -2.59 8.08
N VAL A 70 13.15 -2.28 8.77
CA VAL A 70 14.35 -3.12 8.78
C VAL A 70 14.05 -4.48 9.43
N MET A 71 13.35 -4.49 10.57
CA MET A 71 12.96 -5.73 11.24
C MET A 71 12.02 -6.56 10.37
N HIS A 72 11.05 -5.94 9.70
CA HIS A 72 10.18 -6.62 8.76
C HIS A 72 10.95 -7.22 7.59
N ALA A 73 11.89 -6.49 7.01
CA ALA A 73 12.71 -6.96 5.90
C ALA A 73 13.60 -8.15 6.30
N LEU A 74 14.16 -8.14 7.51
CA LEU A 74 14.94 -9.25 8.06
C LEU A 74 14.05 -10.46 8.35
N ALA A 75 12.90 -10.27 8.96
CA ALA A 75 11.92 -11.33 9.23
C ALA A 75 11.45 -12.04 7.94
N ARG A 76 11.37 -11.32 6.81
CA ARG A 76 11.04 -11.93 5.51
C ARG A 76 12.11 -12.89 4.97
N ARG A 77 13.35 -12.78 5.44
CA ARG A 77 14.45 -13.69 5.10
C ARG A 77 14.58 -14.85 6.09
N ALA A 78 13.99 -14.73 7.25
CA ALA A 78 14.00 -15.74 8.29
C ALA A 78 13.02 -16.88 7.97
N LEU A 79 13.25 -18.05 8.55
CA LEU A 79 12.31 -19.18 8.48
C LEU A 79 11.00 -18.79 9.19
N ARG A 80 9.89 -18.90 8.47
CA ARG A 80 8.56 -18.63 9.00
C ARG A 80 7.84 -19.92 9.37
N LEU A 81 7.37 -19.97 10.61
CA LEU A 81 6.59 -21.06 11.16
C LEU A 81 5.15 -20.64 11.52
N ASP A 82 4.74 -19.44 11.07
CA ASP A 82 3.38 -18.93 11.29
C ASP A 82 2.34 -19.89 10.71
N GLY A 83 1.33 -20.21 11.50
CA GLY A 83 0.25 -21.13 11.12
C GLY A 83 0.65 -22.62 11.03
N VAL A 84 1.84 -22.99 11.46
CA VAL A 84 2.26 -24.39 11.58
C VAL A 84 1.75 -24.95 12.91
N ALA A 85 0.70 -25.77 12.86
CA ALA A 85 0.11 -26.36 14.05
C ALA A 85 0.80 -27.67 14.51
N ASP A 86 1.48 -28.36 13.60
CA ASP A 86 2.12 -29.66 13.87
C ASP A 86 3.61 -29.52 14.15
N TYR A 87 4.05 -30.07 15.27
CA TYR A 87 5.45 -30.04 15.71
C TYR A 87 6.41 -30.70 14.70
N ASN A 88 6.03 -31.83 14.12
CA ASN A 88 6.89 -32.55 13.17
C ASN A 88 7.02 -31.78 11.87
N GLU A 89 5.96 -31.04 11.47
CA GLU A 89 6.02 -30.12 10.34
C GLU A 89 6.99 -28.94 10.62
N ALA A 90 6.96 -28.38 11.83
CA ALA A 90 7.90 -27.34 12.23
C ALA A 90 9.35 -27.85 12.16
N LEU A 91 9.62 -29.06 12.70
CA LEU A 91 10.95 -29.68 12.64
C LEU A 91 11.42 -29.93 11.21
N ARG A 92 10.54 -30.42 10.33
CA ARG A 92 10.89 -30.61 8.91
C ARG A 92 11.28 -29.31 8.25
N ARG A 93 10.51 -28.23 8.45
CA ARG A 93 10.83 -26.90 7.90
C ARG A 93 12.16 -26.37 8.40
N VAL A 94 12.47 -26.56 9.69
CA VAL A 94 13.76 -26.21 10.28
C VAL A 94 14.89 -27.01 9.61
N ALA A 95 14.74 -28.33 9.48
CA ALA A 95 15.73 -29.19 8.85
C ALA A 95 15.98 -28.79 7.39
N ASP A 96 14.91 -28.61 6.61
CA ASP A 96 14.98 -28.21 5.20
C ASP A 96 15.64 -26.84 5.01
N ALA A 97 15.39 -25.91 5.93
CA ALA A 97 16.03 -24.61 5.90
C ALA A 97 17.51 -24.68 6.27
N ALA A 98 17.88 -25.51 7.24
CA ALA A 98 19.26 -25.71 7.67
C ALA A 98 20.14 -26.29 6.56
N THR A 99 19.61 -27.22 5.74
CA THR A 99 20.38 -27.81 4.61
C THR A 99 20.77 -26.79 3.54
N LYS A 100 20.11 -25.63 3.50
CA LYS A 100 20.37 -24.57 2.51
C LYS A 100 21.40 -23.55 3.00
N LEU A 101 21.81 -23.66 4.25
CA LEU A 101 22.77 -22.74 4.86
C LEU A 101 24.20 -23.31 4.78
N PRO A 102 25.21 -22.45 4.67
CA PRO A 102 26.60 -22.86 4.84
C PRO A 102 26.85 -23.47 6.23
N GLU A 103 27.81 -24.39 6.33
CA GLU A 103 28.21 -24.96 7.61
C GLU A 103 28.64 -23.86 8.58
N GLY A 104 28.15 -23.95 9.84
CA GLY A 104 28.40 -22.95 10.88
C GLY A 104 27.53 -21.68 10.81
N ALA A 105 26.66 -21.54 9.81
CA ALA A 105 25.73 -20.41 9.74
C ALA A 105 24.55 -20.56 10.71
N TRP A 106 24.08 -19.44 11.22
CA TRP A 106 22.90 -19.40 12.08
C TRP A 106 21.62 -19.41 11.25
N LEU A 107 20.70 -20.35 11.58
CA LEU A 107 19.33 -20.31 11.09
C LEU A 107 18.50 -19.42 12.02
N GLN A 108 17.90 -18.38 11.46
CA GLN A 108 16.98 -17.50 12.16
C GLN A 108 15.55 -17.79 11.71
N GLY A 109 14.61 -17.82 12.66
CA GLY A 109 13.20 -18.07 12.37
C GLY A 109 12.31 -17.68 13.53
N GLY A 110 10.99 -17.79 13.30
CA GLY A 110 10.00 -17.50 14.33
C GLY A 110 8.57 -17.70 13.83
N GLY A 111 7.61 -17.28 14.68
CA GLY A 111 6.19 -17.32 14.34
C GLY A 111 5.52 -18.67 14.65
N TRP A 112 6.18 -19.58 15.38
CA TRP A 112 5.52 -20.78 15.84
C TRP A 112 4.79 -20.51 17.15
N ASP A 113 3.51 -20.85 17.16
CA ASP A 113 2.65 -20.82 18.34
C ASP A 113 2.50 -22.25 18.86
N HIS A 114 2.81 -22.46 20.12
CA HIS A 114 2.81 -23.76 20.77
C HIS A 114 1.63 -23.93 21.75
N THR A 115 0.67 -22.99 21.74
CA THR A 115 -0.54 -23.02 22.59
C THR A 115 -1.69 -23.75 21.95
#